data_fcc3e300bdc6825c27822ff5eda51775
#
_entry.id   fcc3e300bdc6825c27822ff5eda51775
#
_cell.length_a   1.000
_cell.length_b   1.000
_cell.length_c   1.000
_cell.angle_alpha   90.00
_cell.angle_beta   90.00
_cell.angle_gamma   90.00
#
_symmetry.space_group_name_H-M   'P 1'
#
loop_
_entity.id
_entity.type
_entity.pdbx_description
1 polymer ?
#
loop_
_entity_poly.entity_id
_entity_poly.type
_entity_poly.pdbx_seq_one_letter_code
_entity_poly.pdbx_strand_id
1 'polypeptide(L)'
;MNPYTGENKGARLWQETFTGFIFTLHAELAGGEFGHIVVGICGIVMLGITFTGLVLWTDWRNLARGFSLNLKAHWLRTVFDLHNVYGIVSVAFLMLISATGTAINFYAPIESTLYWLTNEKPQPALISHPHSSSSRHNLDEILHQVNTVWLEAKTTFISLPLTPEAIFKVRKNFPNEPHQNGISTIYLDQYSGEILQADSVNSASIANRILNSLYPLHIGSYGGIYLRLAHALAGLAAIILFMTGVLMWLQRHLAKFYRKEARQQYEEL
;
A
#
# COMPACT_ATOMS: atom_id res chain seq x y z
N MET A 1 -22.62 -3.14 15.63
CA MET A 1 -23.99 -2.57 15.76
C MET A 1 -24.83 -3.09 14.59
N ASN A 2 -26.09 -3.41 14.82
CA ASN A 2 -27.04 -3.75 13.76
C ASN A 2 -27.47 -2.44 13.07
N PRO A 3 -27.26 -2.25 11.75
CA PRO A 3 -27.57 -1.00 11.06
C PRO A 3 -29.07 -0.68 10.98
N TYR A 4 -29.95 -1.68 11.19
CA TYR A 4 -31.39 -1.50 11.09
C TYR A 4 -32.08 -1.32 12.46
N THR A 5 -31.54 -1.91 13.52
CA THR A 5 -32.17 -1.90 14.86
C THR A 5 -31.39 -1.07 15.87
N GLY A 6 -30.15 -0.66 15.57
CA GLY A 6 -29.23 0.00 16.50
C GLY A 6 -28.69 -0.91 17.61
N GLU A 7 -29.06 -2.20 17.62
CA GLU A 7 -28.62 -3.17 18.62
C GLU A 7 -27.10 -3.29 18.67
N ASN A 8 -26.51 -3.19 19.86
CA ASN A 8 -25.08 -3.43 20.04
C ASN A 8 -24.77 -4.92 20.01
N LYS A 9 -24.12 -5.39 18.93
CA LYS A 9 -23.70 -6.79 18.75
C LYS A 9 -22.33 -7.11 19.35
N GLY A 10 -21.77 -6.21 20.12
CA GLY A 10 -20.45 -6.33 20.74
C GLY A 10 -19.47 -5.29 20.19
N ALA A 11 -18.36 -5.14 20.89
CA ALA A 11 -17.22 -4.31 20.51
C ALA A 11 -15.95 -5.16 20.51
N ARG A 12 -15.03 -4.83 19.61
CA ARG A 12 -13.69 -5.43 19.57
C ARG A 12 -12.69 -4.39 19.12
N LEU A 13 -11.51 -4.45 19.66
CA LEU A 13 -10.41 -3.63 19.18
C LEU A 13 -9.82 -4.23 17.90
N TRP A 14 -9.58 -3.38 16.91
CA TRP A 14 -9.01 -3.83 15.63
C TRP A 14 -7.68 -4.58 15.82
N GLN A 15 -6.79 -4.05 16.66
CA GLN A 15 -5.46 -4.61 16.95
C GLN A 15 -5.52 -6.03 17.56
N GLU A 16 -6.61 -6.39 18.22
CA GLU A 16 -6.82 -7.70 18.82
C GLU A 16 -7.39 -8.73 17.84
N THR A 17 -7.74 -8.30 16.62
CA THR A 17 -8.19 -9.22 15.57
C THR A 17 -7.00 -9.82 14.84
N PHE A 18 -7.16 -11.04 14.31
CA PHE A 18 -6.14 -11.68 13.48
C PHE A 18 -5.74 -10.80 12.27
N THR A 19 -6.72 -10.23 11.59
CA THR A 19 -6.47 -9.31 10.45
C THR A 19 -5.76 -8.04 10.88
N GLY A 20 -6.12 -7.47 12.04
CA GLY A 20 -5.43 -6.31 12.62
C GLY A 20 -3.99 -6.62 12.98
N PHE A 21 -3.72 -7.79 13.58
CA PHE A 21 -2.36 -8.23 13.88
C PHE A 21 -1.52 -8.37 12.60
N ILE A 22 -2.02 -9.02 11.56
CA ILE A 22 -1.30 -9.15 10.28
C ILE A 22 -1.06 -7.79 9.63
N PHE A 23 -2.04 -6.87 9.70
CA PHE A 23 -1.86 -5.50 9.21
C PHE A 23 -0.77 -4.76 9.98
N THR A 24 -0.79 -4.82 11.32
CA THR A 24 0.23 -4.18 12.18
C THR A 24 1.62 -4.76 11.92
N LEU A 25 1.71 -6.09 11.74
CA LEU A 25 2.96 -6.74 11.36
C LEU A 25 3.46 -6.26 9.99
N HIS A 26 2.57 -6.12 9.00
CA HIS A 26 2.92 -5.63 7.67
C HIS A 26 3.33 -4.15 7.66
N ALA A 27 2.60 -3.30 8.37
CA ALA A 27 2.80 -1.85 8.33
C ALA A 27 3.95 -1.36 9.23
N GLU A 28 4.21 -2.04 10.35
CA GLU A 28 5.13 -1.56 11.39
C GLU A 28 5.85 -2.67 12.17
N LEU A 29 5.84 -3.91 11.69
CA LEU A 29 6.46 -5.08 12.35
C LEU A 29 6.06 -5.25 13.82
N ALA A 30 4.87 -4.78 14.20
CA ALA A 30 4.41 -4.67 15.59
C ALA A 30 5.38 -3.89 16.52
N GLY A 31 6.26 -3.07 15.96
CA GLY A 31 7.30 -2.29 16.63
C GLY A 31 7.04 -0.77 16.67
N GLY A 32 5.80 -0.34 16.40
CA GLY A 32 5.40 1.07 16.38
C GLY A 32 6.23 1.91 15.40
N GLU A 33 6.60 3.12 15.78
CA GLU A 33 7.30 4.07 14.90
C GLU A 33 8.63 3.53 14.35
N PHE A 34 9.41 2.85 15.19
CA PHE A 34 10.65 2.22 14.75
C PHE A 34 10.40 1.14 13.70
N GLY A 35 9.43 0.26 13.94
CA GLY A 35 9.05 -0.79 13.01
C GLY A 35 8.53 -0.22 11.69
N HIS A 36 7.77 0.88 11.74
CA HIS A 36 7.31 1.61 10.58
C HIS A 36 8.49 2.07 9.68
N ILE A 37 9.51 2.69 10.26
CA ILE A 37 10.73 3.10 9.52
C ILE A 37 11.43 1.89 8.90
N VAL A 38 11.55 0.78 9.64
CA VAL A 38 12.18 -0.45 9.14
C VAL A 38 11.42 -1.01 7.92
N VAL A 39 10.09 -1.04 7.97
CA VAL A 39 9.25 -1.47 6.83
C VAL A 39 9.48 -0.57 5.61
N GLY A 40 9.56 0.75 5.81
CA GLY A 40 9.86 1.68 4.72
C GLY A 40 11.22 1.41 4.07
N ILE A 41 12.25 1.16 4.87
CA ILE A 41 13.59 0.79 4.38
C ILE A 41 13.54 -0.57 3.64
N CYS A 42 12.82 -1.56 4.16
CA CYS A 42 12.62 -2.84 3.48
C CYS A 42 11.93 -2.64 2.11
N GLY A 43 10.98 -1.71 2.01
CA GLY A 43 10.35 -1.35 0.74
C GLY A 43 11.36 -0.80 -0.28
N ILE A 44 12.27 0.09 0.13
CA ILE A 44 13.35 0.62 -0.72
C ILE A 44 14.28 -0.51 -1.18
N VAL A 45 14.69 -1.37 -0.26
CA VAL A 45 15.56 -2.53 -0.59
C VAL A 45 14.86 -3.47 -1.56
N MET A 46 13.58 -3.78 -1.32
CA MET A 46 12.79 -4.62 -2.22
C MET A 46 12.67 -4.03 -3.62
N LEU A 47 12.45 -2.71 -3.72
CA LEU A 47 12.43 -1.99 -4.99
C LEU A 47 13.79 -2.12 -5.73
N GLY A 48 14.90 -1.97 -5.02
CA GLY A 48 16.26 -2.15 -5.56
C GLY A 48 16.50 -3.59 -6.04
N ILE A 49 16.10 -4.59 -5.25
CA ILE A 49 16.24 -6.02 -5.60
C ILE A 49 15.40 -6.35 -6.83
N THR A 50 14.14 -5.90 -6.91
CA THR A 50 13.28 -6.19 -8.07
C THR A 50 13.78 -5.51 -9.33
N PHE A 51 14.25 -4.26 -9.22
CA PHE A 51 14.87 -3.54 -10.33
C PHE A 51 16.13 -4.25 -10.85
N THR A 52 17.06 -4.62 -9.94
CA THR A 52 18.28 -5.35 -10.32
C THR A 52 17.96 -6.71 -10.88
N GLY A 53 16.96 -7.42 -10.32
CA GLY A 53 16.48 -8.70 -10.85
C GLY A 53 15.96 -8.59 -12.28
N LEU A 54 15.22 -7.52 -12.59
CA LEU A 54 14.75 -7.23 -13.94
C LEU A 54 15.92 -6.99 -14.92
N VAL A 55 16.89 -6.17 -14.53
CA VAL A 55 18.07 -5.85 -15.37
C VAL A 55 18.95 -7.09 -15.61
N LEU A 56 19.14 -7.89 -14.58
CA LEU A 56 19.99 -9.10 -14.62
C LEU A 56 19.29 -10.33 -15.20
N TRP A 57 18.03 -10.23 -15.59
CA TRP A 57 17.31 -11.34 -16.18
C TRP A 57 17.99 -11.81 -17.46
N THR A 58 18.35 -13.09 -17.53
CA THR A 58 19.26 -13.62 -18.55
C THR A 58 18.59 -13.89 -19.89
N ASP A 59 17.27 -14.00 -19.91
CA ASP A 59 16.52 -14.50 -21.06
C ASP A 59 15.88 -13.41 -21.93
N TRP A 60 16.34 -12.16 -21.83
CA TRP A 60 15.87 -11.05 -22.66
C TRP A 60 15.93 -11.34 -24.18
N ARG A 61 16.90 -12.15 -24.60
CA ARG A 61 17.05 -12.53 -26.01
C ARG A 61 16.20 -13.72 -26.40
N ASN A 62 15.67 -14.49 -25.45
CA ASN A 62 14.83 -15.65 -25.69
C ASN A 62 13.76 -15.77 -24.63
N LEU A 63 12.72 -14.97 -24.80
CA LEU A 63 11.61 -14.89 -23.86
C LEU A 63 10.95 -16.25 -23.60
N ALA A 64 10.79 -17.08 -24.65
CA ALA A 64 10.20 -18.41 -24.51
C ALA A 64 10.97 -19.29 -23.50
N ARG A 65 12.31 -19.17 -23.46
CA ARG A 65 13.15 -19.88 -22.49
C ARG A 65 12.94 -19.32 -21.08
N GLY A 66 12.85 -18.00 -20.94
CA GLY A 66 12.66 -17.33 -19.65
C GLY A 66 11.35 -17.67 -18.96
N PHE A 67 10.34 -18.10 -19.71
CA PHE A 67 9.06 -18.59 -19.18
C PHE A 67 8.99 -20.14 -19.09
N SER A 68 10.07 -20.86 -19.43
CA SER A 68 10.07 -22.32 -19.38
C SER A 68 10.40 -22.84 -17.98
N LEU A 69 9.65 -23.85 -17.53
CA LEU A 69 9.85 -24.53 -16.27
C LEU A 69 10.08 -26.01 -16.51
N ASN A 70 11.29 -26.50 -16.18
CA ASN A 70 11.63 -27.91 -16.34
C ASN A 70 11.55 -28.64 -14.98
N LEU A 71 10.37 -29.20 -14.66
CA LEU A 71 10.15 -29.94 -13.41
C LEU A 71 10.84 -31.32 -13.39
N LYS A 72 11.32 -31.81 -14.54
CA LYS A 72 12.05 -33.11 -14.66
C LYS A 72 13.58 -32.96 -14.55
N ALA A 73 14.05 -31.71 -14.47
CA ALA A 73 15.48 -31.45 -14.30
C ALA A 73 15.93 -31.75 -12.87
N HIS A 74 17.26 -31.75 -12.68
CA HIS A 74 17.82 -31.79 -11.32
C HIS A 74 17.25 -30.65 -10.48
N TRP A 75 16.93 -30.94 -9.21
CA TRP A 75 16.18 -30.04 -8.33
C TRP A 75 16.73 -28.60 -8.28
N LEU A 76 18.05 -28.40 -8.37
CA LEU A 76 18.68 -27.10 -8.45
C LEU A 76 18.30 -26.30 -9.68
N ARG A 77 18.18 -26.96 -10.80
CA ARG A 77 17.75 -26.36 -12.04
C ARG A 77 16.28 -25.95 -11.91
N THR A 78 15.45 -26.80 -11.32
CA THR A 78 14.03 -26.48 -11.05
C THR A 78 13.90 -25.28 -10.14
N VAL A 79 14.70 -25.17 -9.05
CA VAL A 79 14.70 -24.00 -8.16
C VAL A 79 15.09 -22.72 -8.91
N PHE A 80 16.10 -22.80 -9.78
CA PHE A 80 16.51 -21.67 -10.62
C PHE A 80 15.40 -21.26 -11.59
N ASP A 81 14.80 -22.21 -12.30
CA ASP A 81 13.71 -21.94 -13.25
C ASP A 81 12.49 -21.33 -12.54
N LEU A 82 12.13 -21.84 -11.36
CA LEU A 82 11.08 -21.26 -10.53
C LEU A 82 11.39 -19.80 -10.16
N HIS A 83 12.60 -19.53 -9.66
CA HIS A 83 13.01 -18.17 -9.33
C HIS A 83 12.92 -17.23 -10.54
N ASN A 84 13.41 -17.68 -11.68
CA ASN A 84 13.44 -16.90 -12.91
C ASN A 84 12.02 -16.60 -13.43
N VAL A 85 11.15 -17.61 -13.51
CA VAL A 85 9.76 -17.47 -14.01
C VAL A 85 8.92 -16.62 -13.05
N TYR A 86 8.91 -16.95 -11.75
CA TYR A 86 8.15 -16.17 -10.79
C TYR A 86 8.67 -14.73 -10.69
N GLY A 87 9.99 -14.54 -10.81
CA GLY A 87 10.61 -13.22 -10.83
C GLY A 87 10.08 -12.36 -11.96
N ILE A 88 10.20 -12.83 -13.21
CA ILE A 88 9.79 -12.00 -14.36
C ILE A 88 8.29 -11.80 -14.43
N VAL A 89 7.48 -12.77 -14.04
CA VAL A 89 6.01 -12.65 -14.05
C VAL A 89 5.51 -11.64 -12.99
N SER A 90 6.15 -11.61 -11.83
CA SER A 90 5.72 -10.76 -10.72
C SER A 90 6.43 -9.41 -10.64
N VAL A 91 7.51 -9.18 -11.38
CA VAL A 91 8.40 -8.02 -11.19
C VAL A 91 7.67 -6.68 -11.27
N ALA A 92 6.79 -6.49 -12.24
CA ALA A 92 6.04 -5.23 -12.40
C ALA A 92 5.14 -4.95 -11.18
N PHE A 93 4.46 -5.98 -10.67
CA PHE A 93 3.63 -5.87 -9.46
C PHE A 93 4.48 -5.63 -8.22
N LEU A 94 5.59 -6.36 -8.05
CA LEU A 94 6.49 -6.19 -6.91
C LEU A 94 7.12 -4.79 -6.89
N MET A 95 7.51 -4.26 -8.05
CA MET A 95 8.00 -2.88 -8.17
C MET A 95 6.92 -1.88 -7.80
N LEU A 96 5.69 -2.03 -8.32
CA LEU A 96 4.57 -1.16 -8.02
C LEU A 96 4.23 -1.17 -6.52
N ILE A 97 4.08 -2.37 -5.93
CA ILE A 97 3.74 -2.54 -4.52
C ILE A 97 4.85 -1.97 -3.62
N SER A 98 6.12 -2.24 -3.95
CA SER A 98 7.25 -1.71 -3.16
C SER A 98 7.37 -0.18 -3.28
N ALA A 99 7.22 0.38 -4.48
CA ALA A 99 7.27 1.83 -4.68
C ALA A 99 6.13 2.54 -3.95
N THR A 100 4.89 2.06 -4.11
CA THR A 100 3.72 2.66 -3.46
C THR A 100 3.75 2.46 -1.95
N GLY A 101 4.17 1.29 -1.45
CA GLY A 101 4.31 1.02 -0.02
C GLY A 101 5.37 1.92 0.63
N THR A 102 6.52 2.08 -0.02
CA THR A 102 7.56 3.03 0.43
C THR A 102 7.03 4.46 0.44
N ALA A 103 6.29 4.88 -0.59
CA ALA A 103 5.74 6.23 -0.66
C ALA A 103 4.66 6.48 0.41
N ILE A 104 3.84 5.48 0.75
CA ILE A 104 2.87 5.55 1.85
C ILE A 104 3.59 5.64 3.19
N ASN A 105 4.64 4.86 3.36
CA ASN A 105 5.42 4.81 4.60
C ASN A 105 6.16 6.12 4.86
N PHE A 106 6.77 6.70 3.84
CA PHE A 106 7.44 8.00 3.90
C PHE A 106 6.58 9.12 3.28
N TYR A 107 5.30 9.20 3.71
CA TYR A 107 4.31 10.08 3.09
C TYR A 107 4.74 11.56 3.06
N ALA A 108 5.17 12.13 4.19
CA ALA A 108 5.49 13.56 4.29
C ALA A 108 6.62 14.01 3.34
N PRO A 109 7.78 13.34 3.24
CA PRO A 109 8.80 13.71 2.27
C PRO A 109 8.34 13.50 0.81
N ILE A 110 7.53 12.47 0.53
CA ILE A 110 6.98 12.23 -0.82
C ILE A 110 5.98 13.34 -1.19
N GLU A 111 5.09 13.71 -0.30
CA GLU A 111 4.15 14.81 -0.47
C GLU A 111 4.86 16.12 -0.77
N SER A 112 5.83 16.50 0.06
CA SER A 112 6.62 17.72 -0.13
C SER A 112 7.36 17.72 -1.47
N THR A 113 7.92 16.58 -1.86
CA THR A 113 8.63 16.42 -3.14
C THR A 113 7.67 16.56 -4.32
N LEU A 114 6.47 15.95 -4.24
CA LEU A 114 5.48 16.06 -5.31
C LEU A 114 4.98 17.48 -5.49
N TYR A 115 4.65 18.20 -4.42
CA TYR A 115 4.26 19.60 -4.51
C TYR A 115 5.36 20.47 -5.11
N TRP A 116 6.62 20.22 -4.75
CA TRP A 116 7.76 20.93 -5.36
C TRP A 116 7.91 20.62 -6.84
N LEU A 117 7.82 19.35 -7.27
CA LEU A 117 7.93 18.92 -8.66
C LEU A 117 6.80 19.45 -9.54
N THR A 118 5.59 19.53 -9.01
CA THR A 118 4.41 20.02 -9.74
C THR A 118 4.25 21.54 -9.68
N ASN A 119 5.11 22.22 -8.93
CA ASN A 119 5.00 23.66 -8.64
C ASN A 119 3.64 24.05 -8.03
N GLU A 120 3.07 23.15 -7.22
CA GLU A 120 1.81 23.34 -6.49
C GLU A 120 2.11 23.69 -5.03
N LYS A 121 1.14 24.28 -4.34
CA LYS A 121 1.27 24.58 -2.91
C LYS A 121 0.43 23.58 -2.10
N PRO A 122 0.97 23.07 -0.98
CA PRO A 122 0.17 22.29 -0.04
C PRO A 122 -1.00 23.15 0.44
N GLN A 123 -2.15 22.50 0.63
CA GLN A 123 -3.30 23.20 1.17
C GLN A 123 -3.08 23.45 2.68
N PRO A 124 -3.55 24.60 3.22
CA PRO A 124 -3.44 24.89 4.64
C PRO A 124 -4.24 23.87 5.46
N ALA A 125 -3.77 23.60 6.67
CA ALA A 125 -4.49 22.74 7.59
C ALA A 125 -5.86 23.37 7.92
N LEU A 126 -6.93 22.61 7.71
CA LEU A 126 -8.27 23.03 8.06
C LEU A 126 -8.51 22.75 9.54
N ILE A 127 -9.01 23.76 10.25
CA ILE A 127 -9.35 23.68 11.67
C ILE A 127 -10.74 24.23 11.90
N SER A 128 -11.45 23.64 12.87
CA SER A 128 -12.70 24.20 13.40
C SER A 128 -12.40 25.23 14.48
N HIS A 129 -13.22 26.27 14.54
CA HIS A 129 -13.09 27.33 15.53
C HIS A 129 -14.24 27.25 16.55
N PRO A 130 -13.95 26.87 17.82
CA PRO A 130 -14.96 26.87 18.86
C PRO A 130 -15.49 28.31 19.06
N HIS A 131 -16.79 28.49 18.91
CA HIS A 131 -17.46 29.73 19.28
C HIS A 131 -18.16 29.55 20.64
N SER A 132 -18.11 30.55 21.48
CA SER A 132 -18.54 30.51 22.89
C SER A 132 -20.03 30.14 23.14
N SER A 133 -20.83 30.03 22.09
CA SER A 133 -22.27 29.72 22.15
C SER A 133 -22.69 28.54 21.26
N SER A 134 -21.78 27.87 20.57
CA SER A 134 -22.15 26.88 19.56
C SER A 134 -22.10 25.47 20.13
N SER A 135 -23.23 24.78 20.18
CA SER A 135 -23.27 23.32 20.27
C SER A 135 -22.73 22.74 18.95
N ARG A 136 -22.06 21.58 19.02
CA ARG A 136 -21.67 20.83 17.81
C ARG A 136 -22.91 20.48 16.99
N HIS A 137 -22.82 20.63 15.68
CA HIS A 137 -23.84 20.11 14.77
C HIS A 137 -24.01 18.60 14.94
N ASN A 138 -25.27 18.16 14.85
CA ASN A 138 -25.52 16.73 14.86
C ASN A 138 -25.20 16.10 13.50
N LEU A 139 -25.03 14.78 13.48
CA LEU A 139 -24.61 14.06 12.27
C LEU A 139 -25.64 14.16 11.14
N ASP A 140 -26.93 14.23 11.45
CA ASP A 140 -28.00 14.30 10.44
C ASP A 140 -27.98 15.66 9.71
N GLU A 141 -27.70 16.75 10.42
CA GLU A 141 -27.53 18.08 9.83
C GLU A 141 -26.33 18.11 8.89
N ILE A 142 -25.18 17.58 9.33
CA ILE A 142 -23.96 17.46 8.52
C ILE A 142 -24.23 16.63 7.26
N LEU A 143 -24.91 15.48 7.39
CA LEU A 143 -25.25 14.63 6.26
C LEU A 143 -26.21 15.29 5.29
N HIS A 144 -27.22 16.01 5.81
CA HIS A 144 -28.14 16.77 4.96
C HIS A 144 -27.37 17.78 4.11
N GLN A 145 -26.49 18.56 4.73
CA GLN A 145 -25.69 19.57 4.05
C GLN A 145 -24.73 18.97 3.01
N VAL A 146 -24.01 17.90 3.37
CA VAL A 146 -23.11 17.20 2.45
C VAL A 146 -23.85 16.59 1.27
N ASN A 147 -25.08 16.12 1.46
CA ASN A 147 -25.87 15.53 0.39
C ASN A 147 -26.37 16.55 -0.64
N THR A 148 -26.33 17.85 -0.33
CA THR A 148 -26.59 18.91 -1.33
C THR A 148 -25.39 19.15 -2.25
N VAL A 149 -24.19 18.72 -1.82
CA VAL A 149 -22.97 18.83 -2.61
C VAL A 149 -22.72 17.51 -3.35
N TRP A 150 -22.50 17.60 -4.66
CA TRP A 150 -22.28 16.42 -5.51
C TRP A 150 -23.39 15.38 -5.37
N LEU A 151 -24.57 15.72 -5.82
CA LEU A 151 -25.78 14.87 -5.74
C LEU A 151 -25.60 13.47 -6.33
N GLU A 152 -24.75 13.35 -7.38
CA GLU A 152 -24.40 12.10 -8.04
C GLU A 152 -23.44 11.22 -7.25
N ALA A 153 -22.74 11.77 -6.24
CA ALA A 153 -21.75 11.05 -5.47
C ALA A 153 -22.34 10.49 -4.17
N LYS A 154 -22.09 9.21 -3.91
CA LYS A 154 -22.58 8.52 -2.72
C LYS A 154 -21.66 8.73 -1.53
N THR A 155 -22.19 9.08 -0.36
CA THR A 155 -21.44 9.14 0.90
C THR A 155 -21.01 7.73 1.32
N THR A 156 -19.72 7.54 1.58
CA THR A 156 -19.11 6.24 1.88
C THR A 156 -18.45 6.18 3.25
N PHE A 157 -17.94 7.30 3.75
CA PHE A 157 -17.23 7.35 5.02
C PHE A 157 -17.40 8.72 5.68
N ILE A 158 -17.55 8.72 7.01
CA ILE A 158 -17.61 9.93 7.81
C ILE A 158 -16.60 9.79 8.95
N SER A 159 -15.66 10.72 9.01
CA SER A 159 -14.73 10.87 10.14
C SER A 159 -15.26 11.93 11.08
N LEU A 160 -15.52 11.53 12.33
CA LEU A 160 -16.03 12.42 13.37
C LEU A 160 -14.87 13.23 13.99
N PRO A 161 -15.08 14.49 14.37
CA PRO A 161 -14.10 15.30 15.07
C PRO A 161 -13.92 14.78 16.50
N LEU A 162 -12.67 14.48 16.89
CA LEU A 162 -12.33 13.97 18.22
C LEU A 162 -11.77 15.04 19.16
N THR A 163 -11.31 16.17 18.61
CA THR A 163 -10.79 17.31 19.39
C THR A 163 -11.59 18.58 19.08
N PRO A 164 -11.50 19.62 19.91
CA PRO A 164 -12.22 20.87 19.67
C PRO A 164 -11.86 21.57 18.34
N GLU A 165 -10.65 21.38 17.85
CA GLU A 165 -10.15 21.99 16.61
C GLU A 165 -10.34 21.06 15.39
N ALA A 166 -10.76 19.82 15.61
CA ALA A 166 -10.96 18.85 14.54
C ALA A 166 -12.19 19.22 13.67
N ILE A 167 -12.19 18.73 12.46
CA ILE A 167 -13.24 18.96 11.47
C ILE A 167 -13.97 17.68 11.14
N PHE A 168 -15.20 17.76 10.64
CA PHE A 168 -15.83 16.63 9.95
C PHE A 168 -15.15 16.41 8.60
N LYS A 169 -14.89 15.14 8.27
CA LYS A 169 -14.43 14.74 6.94
C LYS A 169 -15.42 13.73 6.39
N VAL A 170 -16.12 14.09 5.33
CA VAL A 170 -17.11 13.23 4.69
C VAL A 170 -16.60 12.85 3.32
N ARG A 171 -16.34 11.55 3.12
CA ARG A 171 -15.89 11.01 1.84
C ARG A 171 -17.07 10.63 0.98
N LYS A 172 -17.01 11.02 -0.30
CA LYS A 172 -18.01 10.65 -1.31
C LYS A 172 -17.35 9.91 -2.46
N ASN A 173 -18.12 9.04 -3.09
CA ASN A 173 -17.70 8.24 -4.24
C ASN A 173 -18.57 8.58 -5.45
N PHE A 174 -17.95 9.05 -6.53
CA PHE A 174 -18.61 9.23 -7.80
C PHE A 174 -18.82 7.88 -8.54
N PRO A 175 -19.84 7.73 -9.38
CA PRO A 175 -20.15 6.45 -10.05
C PRO A 175 -18.99 5.85 -10.85
N ASN A 176 -18.12 6.68 -11.42
CA ASN A 176 -16.99 6.26 -12.25
C ASN A 176 -15.65 6.30 -11.51
N GLU A 177 -15.67 6.48 -10.20
CA GLU A 177 -14.46 6.55 -9.41
C GLU A 177 -13.88 5.15 -9.18
N PRO A 178 -12.59 4.90 -9.49
CA PRO A 178 -12.02 3.54 -9.43
C PRO A 178 -11.86 3.00 -8.01
N HIS A 179 -11.90 3.86 -7.00
CA HIS A 179 -11.80 3.46 -5.60
C HIS A 179 -13.20 3.30 -4.99
N GLN A 180 -13.55 2.10 -4.51
CA GLN A 180 -14.90 1.80 -3.97
C GLN A 180 -15.36 2.71 -2.83
N ASN A 181 -14.42 3.21 -2.01
CA ASN A 181 -14.72 4.12 -0.91
C ASN A 181 -14.70 5.59 -1.31
N GLY A 182 -14.43 5.89 -2.58
CA GLY A 182 -14.24 7.24 -3.06
C GLY A 182 -12.93 7.89 -2.58
N ILE A 183 -12.54 8.97 -3.24
CA ILE A 183 -11.38 9.81 -2.87
C ILE A 183 -11.84 11.23 -2.60
N SER A 184 -12.98 11.63 -3.17
CA SER A 184 -13.55 12.97 -3.01
C SER A 184 -13.98 13.20 -1.57
N THR A 185 -13.55 14.31 -0.97
CA THR A 185 -13.77 14.60 0.45
C THR A 185 -14.32 16.00 0.65
N ILE A 186 -15.33 16.12 1.49
CA ILE A 186 -15.89 17.39 1.95
C ILE A 186 -15.47 17.56 3.40
N TYR A 187 -14.95 18.74 3.72
CA TYR A 187 -14.48 19.13 5.04
C TYR A 187 -15.42 20.20 5.61
N LEU A 188 -15.91 19.98 6.83
CA LEU A 188 -16.86 20.89 7.47
C LEU A 188 -16.40 21.27 8.88
N ASP A 189 -16.67 22.49 9.24
CA ASP A 189 -16.53 22.98 10.61
C ASP A 189 -17.53 22.26 11.52
N GLN A 190 -17.06 21.79 12.69
CA GLN A 190 -17.90 21.00 13.59
C GLN A 190 -18.93 21.83 14.36
N TYR A 191 -18.79 23.17 14.43
CA TYR A 191 -19.65 24.05 15.20
C TYR A 191 -20.65 24.81 14.32
N SER A 192 -20.18 25.33 13.17
CA SER A 192 -21.03 26.09 12.24
C SER A 192 -21.67 25.18 11.16
N GLY A 193 -21.14 23.98 10.95
CA GLY A 193 -21.52 23.13 9.82
C GLY A 193 -21.06 23.66 8.46
N GLU A 194 -20.35 24.78 8.40
CA GLU A 194 -19.89 25.40 7.17
C GLU A 194 -18.93 24.47 6.42
N ILE A 195 -19.07 24.39 5.09
CA ILE A 195 -18.15 23.66 4.23
C ILE A 195 -16.90 24.50 4.08
N LEU A 196 -15.82 24.05 4.74
CA LEU A 196 -14.51 24.69 4.68
C LEU A 196 -13.82 24.42 3.36
N GLN A 197 -14.01 23.20 2.81
CA GLN A 197 -13.37 22.77 1.58
C GLN A 197 -14.10 21.56 0.99
N ALA A 198 -14.04 21.43 -0.33
CA ALA A 198 -14.57 20.28 -1.05
C ALA A 198 -13.57 19.86 -2.15
N ASP A 199 -12.89 18.74 -1.90
CA ASP A 199 -11.88 18.17 -2.80
C ASP A 199 -12.50 17.07 -3.66
N SER A 200 -12.74 17.37 -4.92
CA SER A 200 -13.23 16.40 -5.88
C SER A 200 -12.06 15.71 -6.61
N VAL A 201 -12.18 14.41 -6.83
CA VAL A 201 -11.26 13.65 -7.71
C VAL A 201 -11.15 14.29 -9.09
N ASN A 202 -12.22 14.90 -9.58
CA ASN A 202 -12.28 15.53 -10.91
C ASN A 202 -11.50 16.85 -11.00
N SER A 203 -11.35 17.56 -9.89
CA SER A 203 -10.64 18.86 -9.80
C SER A 203 -9.33 18.79 -9.02
N ALA A 204 -8.92 17.59 -8.57
CA ALA A 204 -7.69 17.40 -7.82
C ALA A 204 -6.46 17.83 -8.63
N SER A 205 -5.51 18.47 -7.99
CA SER A 205 -4.20 18.82 -8.53
C SER A 205 -3.40 17.57 -8.92
N ILE A 206 -2.33 17.73 -9.70
CA ILE A 206 -1.49 16.58 -10.13
C ILE A 206 -0.87 15.90 -8.91
N ALA A 207 -0.30 16.66 -7.96
CA ALA A 207 0.27 16.12 -6.74
C ALA A 207 -0.78 15.31 -5.96
N ASN A 208 -1.97 15.89 -5.75
CA ASN A 208 -3.06 15.22 -5.03
C ASN A 208 -3.57 13.98 -5.74
N ARG A 209 -3.65 13.97 -7.07
CA ARG A 209 -4.00 12.75 -7.83
C ARG A 209 -3.02 11.63 -7.60
N ILE A 210 -1.72 11.92 -7.63
CA ILE A 210 -0.66 10.93 -7.37
C ILE A 210 -0.77 10.43 -5.92
N LEU A 211 -0.81 11.32 -4.93
CA LEU A 211 -0.90 10.97 -3.52
C LEU A 211 -2.14 10.11 -3.21
N ASN A 212 -3.30 10.52 -3.71
CA ASN A 212 -4.55 9.78 -3.54
C ASN A 212 -4.55 8.42 -4.25
N SER A 213 -3.70 8.22 -5.26
CA SER A 213 -3.58 6.95 -5.97
C SER A 213 -2.66 5.93 -5.27
N LEU A 214 -1.76 6.36 -4.38
CA LEU A 214 -0.77 5.49 -3.74
C LEU A 214 -1.41 4.28 -3.04
N TYR A 215 -2.35 4.54 -2.14
CA TYR A 215 -3.00 3.46 -1.39
C TYR A 215 -3.86 2.53 -2.27
N PRO A 216 -4.75 3.04 -3.17
CA PRO A 216 -5.47 2.20 -4.11
C PRO A 216 -4.58 1.35 -5.03
N LEU A 217 -3.44 1.88 -5.48
CA LEU A 217 -2.47 1.12 -6.27
C LEU A 217 -1.78 0.05 -5.43
N HIS A 218 -1.40 0.38 -4.19
CA HIS A 218 -0.75 -0.55 -3.28
C HIS A 218 -1.61 -1.78 -2.97
N ILE A 219 -2.91 -1.59 -2.78
CA ILE A 219 -3.85 -2.67 -2.47
C ILE A 219 -4.56 -3.27 -3.70
N GLY A 220 -4.26 -2.76 -4.90
CA GLY A 220 -4.85 -3.25 -6.15
C GLY A 220 -6.33 -2.94 -6.33
N SER A 221 -6.87 -1.88 -5.69
CA SER A 221 -8.32 -1.60 -5.75
C SER A 221 -8.78 -0.97 -7.06
N TYR A 222 -7.90 -0.37 -7.86
CA TYR A 222 -8.25 0.25 -9.15
C TYR A 222 -8.83 -0.72 -10.18
N GLY A 223 -8.39 -1.96 -10.21
CA GLY A 223 -8.85 -2.98 -11.16
C GLY A 223 -9.85 -3.97 -10.55
N GLY A 224 -10.51 -3.62 -9.47
CA GLY A 224 -11.47 -4.48 -8.80
C GLY A 224 -10.87 -5.82 -8.35
N ILE A 225 -11.65 -6.89 -8.45
CA ILE A 225 -11.23 -8.22 -7.95
C ILE A 225 -10.04 -8.79 -8.73
N TYR A 226 -9.93 -8.54 -10.02
CA TYR A 226 -8.86 -9.10 -10.86
C TYR A 226 -7.49 -8.55 -10.46
N LEU A 227 -7.39 -7.24 -10.25
CA LEU A 227 -6.13 -6.63 -9.84
C LEU A 227 -5.77 -7.00 -8.40
N ARG A 228 -6.74 -7.12 -7.51
CA ARG A 228 -6.53 -7.64 -6.13
C ARG A 228 -5.99 -9.07 -6.14
N LEU A 229 -6.53 -9.94 -6.98
CA LEU A 229 -6.00 -11.30 -7.16
C LEU A 229 -4.58 -11.29 -7.69
N ALA A 230 -4.28 -10.44 -8.68
CA ALA A 230 -2.91 -10.31 -9.19
C ALA A 230 -1.93 -9.82 -8.11
N HIS A 231 -2.34 -8.87 -7.24
CA HIS A 231 -1.54 -8.44 -6.09
C HIS A 231 -1.33 -9.56 -5.07
N ALA A 232 -2.37 -10.36 -4.78
CA ALA A 232 -2.25 -11.51 -3.89
C ALA A 232 -1.28 -12.57 -4.46
N LEU A 233 -1.36 -12.84 -5.75
CA LEU A 233 -0.42 -13.75 -6.45
C LEU A 233 1.01 -13.20 -6.46
N ALA A 234 1.19 -11.89 -6.62
CA ALA A 234 2.50 -11.25 -6.50
C ALA A 234 3.07 -11.36 -5.08
N GLY A 235 2.24 -11.22 -4.04
CA GLY A 235 2.64 -11.47 -2.67
C GLY A 235 3.09 -12.92 -2.43
N LEU A 236 2.36 -13.90 -2.98
CA LEU A 236 2.77 -15.30 -2.95
C LEU A 236 4.08 -15.54 -3.73
N ALA A 237 4.23 -14.91 -4.89
CA ALA A 237 5.46 -14.98 -5.66
C ALA A 237 6.67 -14.44 -4.88
N ALA A 238 6.52 -13.38 -4.09
CA ALA A 238 7.58 -12.87 -3.22
C ALA A 238 8.08 -13.92 -2.22
N ILE A 239 7.19 -14.72 -1.62
CA ILE A 239 7.56 -15.82 -0.73
C ILE A 239 8.36 -16.89 -1.49
N ILE A 240 7.89 -17.28 -2.69
CA ILE A 240 8.59 -18.27 -3.55
C ILE A 240 9.98 -17.73 -3.94
N LEU A 241 10.07 -16.46 -4.31
CA LEU A 241 11.34 -15.82 -4.67
C LEU A 241 12.31 -15.77 -3.49
N PHE A 242 11.83 -15.46 -2.29
CA PHE A 242 12.65 -15.50 -1.08
C PHE A 242 13.19 -16.91 -0.83
N MET A 243 12.32 -17.92 -0.81
CA MET A 243 12.71 -19.31 -0.55
C MET A 243 13.72 -19.84 -1.60
N THR A 244 13.41 -19.63 -2.88
CA THR A 244 14.30 -20.07 -3.98
C THR A 244 15.62 -19.30 -3.98
N GLY A 245 15.61 -18.01 -3.68
CA GLY A 245 16.81 -17.18 -3.54
C GLY A 245 17.71 -17.65 -2.41
N VAL A 246 17.16 -17.92 -1.22
CA VAL A 246 17.90 -18.47 -0.07
C VAL A 246 18.49 -19.83 -0.40
N LEU A 247 17.71 -20.72 -1.01
CA LEU A 247 18.22 -22.06 -1.41
C LEU A 247 19.40 -21.95 -2.39
N MET A 248 19.31 -21.10 -3.40
CA MET A 248 20.41 -20.89 -4.35
C MET A 248 21.64 -20.28 -3.67
N TRP A 249 21.44 -19.34 -2.75
CA TRP A 249 22.52 -18.71 -2.00
C TRP A 249 23.23 -19.71 -1.09
N LEU A 250 22.48 -20.48 -0.30
CA LEU A 250 23.02 -21.53 0.59
C LEU A 250 23.87 -22.52 -0.17
N GLN A 251 23.38 -22.99 -1.32
CA GLN A 251 24.13 -23.93 -2.14
C GLN A 251 25.45 -23.38 -2.68
N ARG A 252 25.42 -22.14 -3.18
CA ARG A 252 26.67 -21.52 -3.65
C ARG A 252 27.68 -21.38 -2.50
N HIS A 253 27.19 -21.11 -1.28
CA HIS A 253 28.03 -20.95 -0.11
C HIS A 253 28.64 -22.27 0.34
N LEU A 254 27.84 -23.33 0.44
CA LEU A 254 28.28 -24.66 0.80
C LEU A 254 29.26 -25.23 -0.23
N ALA A 255 28.98 -25.07 -1.52
CA ALA A 255 29.90 -25.53 -2.59
C ALA A 255 31.27 -24.81 -2.53
N LYS A 256 31.32 -23.54 -2.17
CA LYS A 256 32.59 -22.82 -1.97
C LYS A 256 33.33 -23.33 -0.74
N PHE A 257 32.62 -23.61 0.35
CA PHE A 257 33.20 -24.12 1.58
C PHE A 257 33.87 -25.49 1.35
N TYR A 258 33.15 -26.44 0.78
CA TYR A 258 33.72 -27.79 0.51
C TYR A 258 34.89 -27.77 -0.50
N ARG A 259 34.84 -26.88 -1.50
CA ARG A 259 35.98 -26.71 -2.41
C ARG A 259 37.25 -26.20 -1.72
N LYS A 260 37.06 -25.29 -0.72
CA LYS A 260 38.17 -24.75 0.05
C LYS A 260 38.79 -25.82 0.95
N GLU A 261 37.98 -26.62 1.64
CA GLU A 261 38.44 -27.72 2.46
C GLU A 261 39.20 -28.79 1.65
N ALA A 262 38.64 -29.20 0.52
CA ALA A 262 39.32 -30.16 -0.36
C ALA A 262 40.67 -29.65 -0.87
N ARG A 263 40.79 -28.34 -1.14
CA ARG A 263 42.07 -27.75 -1.59
C ARG A 263 43.10 -27.72 -0.46
N GLN A 264 42.70 -27.41 0.76
CA GLN A 264 43.61 -27.42 1.92
C GLN A 264 44.12 -28.82 2.21
N GLN A 265 43.28 -29.84 2.14
CA GLN A 265 43.71 -31.26 2.25
C GLN A 265 44.72 -31.68 1.20
N TYR A 266 44.62 -31.16 -0.03
CA TYR A 266 45.60 -31.43 -1.09
C TYR A 266 46.93 -30.69 -0.92
N GLU A 267 46.95 -29.55 -0.26
CA GLU A 267 48.16 -28.76 0.02
C GLU A 267 48.94 -29.28 1.26
N GLU A 268 48.31 -30.11 2.10
CA GLU A 268 48.91 -30.76 3.27
C GLU A 268 49.48 -32.16 3.00
N LEU A 269 49.27 -32.72 1.80
CA LEU A 269 49.80 -33.99 1.32
C LEU A 269 51.03 -33.80 0.43
#